data_afd5cfb5907eae2eea3a11bcdef9d0c7
#
_entry.id   afd5cfb5907eae2eea3a11bcdef9d0c7
#
_cell.length_a   1.000
_cell.length_b   1.000
_cell.length_c   1.000
_cell.angle_alpha   90.00
_cell.angle_beta   90.00
_cell.angle_gamma   90.00
#
_symmetry.space_group_name_H-M   'P 1'
#
loop_
_entity.id
_entity.type
_entity.pdbx_description
1 polymer ?
#
loop_
_entity_poly.entity_id
_entity_poly.type
_entity_poly.pdbx_seq_one_letter_code
_entity_poly.pdbx_strand_id
1 'polypeptide(L)'
;MTGKPAPLSLDLDNKWSYLKTHGDDSWRDFPSYLETIVPRALSVLAERDLSITWFIVGKDAAMAEHHDLLASIPAAGHEIGNHSFLHEPWLHQYTTADLKDELAKAHHAIGEATGETAVGFRGPGFSLSEDTLDVLASLGYRYDATTFPNALNPVGRFYYLRTSNLSDEEKEKRKALFGTMKDAFRPNRPYRWMLRSGASLVEVPVTTMPLFRVPIHFSYLLYLGGKSPALARLYWRMAL
;
A
#
# COMPACT_ATOMS: atom_id res chain seq x y z
N MET A 1 11.17 3.98 -28.62
CA MET A 1 9.94 4.40 -27.95
C MET A 1 10.33 4.94 -26.59
N THR A 2 10.31 6.24 -26.39
CA THR A 2 10.60 6.89 -25.09
C THR A 2 9.31 6.92 -24.28
N GLY A 3 8.84 5.75 -23.88
CA GLY A 3 7.73 5.64 -22.93
C GLY A 3 8.14 6.21 -21.57
N LYS A 4 7.27 6.98 -20.93
CA LYS A 4 7.50 7.41 -19.54
C LYS A 4 7.55 6.15 -18.67
N PRO A 5 8.51 6.03 -17.73
CA PRO A 5 8.54 4.90 -16.83
C PRO A 5 7.26 4.87 -15.98
N ALA A 6 6.61 3.71 -15.89
CA ALA A 6 5.47 3.48 -15.02
C ALA A 6 5.95 2.64 -13.83
N PRO A 7 6.00 3.19 -12.60
CA PRO A 7 6.38 2.41 -11.44
C PRO A 7 5.30 1.37 -11.14
N LEU A 8 5.70 0.14 -10.91
CA LEU A 8 4.86 -0.92 -10.40
C LEU A 8 5.16 -1.14 -8.92
N SER A 9 4.15 -1.44 -8.14
CA SER A 9 4.30 -1.74 -6.72
C SER A 9 3.29 -2.78 -6.25
N LEU A 10 3.63 -3.47 -5.19
CA LEU A 10 2.81 -4.46 -4.53
C LEU A 10 2.78 -4.18 -3.03
N ASP A 11 1.60 -4.15 -2.44
CA ASP A 11 1.43 -4.19 -0.99
C ASP A 11 1.49 -5.66 -0.58
N LEU A 12 2.46 -5.99 0.27
CA LEU A 12 2.65 -7.37 0.74
C LEU A 12 1.80 -7.60 1.99
N ASP A 13 0.50 -7.53 1.80
CA ASP A 13 -0.47 -7.83 2.85
C ASP A 13 -0.52 -9.33 3.11
N ASN A 14 -0.29 -9.72 4.36
CA ASN A 14 -0.38 -11.12 4.75
C ASN A 14 -1.84 -11.52 5.07
N LYS A 15 -2.11 -12.81 5.18
CA LYS A 15 -3.44 -13.33 5.47
C LYS A 15 -4.02 -12.76 6.77
N TRP A 16 -3.22 -12.65 7.82
CA TRP A 16 -3.68 -12.11 9.11
C TRP A 16 -4.13 -10.64 9.00
N SER A 17 -3.41 -9.80 8.24
CA SER A 17 -3.76 -8.38 8.07
C SER A 17 -5.09 -8.23 7.30
N TYR A 18 -5.32 -9.09 6.31
CA TYR A 18 -6.58 -9.17 5.59
C TYR A 18 -7.74 -9.56 6.52
N LEU A 19 -7.59 -10.63 7.31
CA LEU A 19 -8.60 -11.09 8.27
C LEU A 19 -8.92 -10.01 9.29
N LYS A 20 -7.90 -9.35 9.85
CA LYS A 20 -8.03 -8.24 10.78
C LYS A 20 -8.85 -7.08 10.19
N THR A 21 -8.56 -6.71 8.95
CA THR A 21 -9.28 -5.63 8.26
C THR A 21 -10.76 -5.96 8.07
N HIS A 22 -11.11 -7.25 7.94
CA HIS A 22 -12.49 -7.71 7.77
C HIS A 22 -13.20 -8.06 9.09
N GLY A 23 -12.52 -7.92 10.23
CA GLY A 23 -13.12 -8.20 11.56
C GLY A 23 -13.22 -9.69 11.88
N ASP A 24 -12.37 -10.52 11.30
CA ASP A 24 -12.27 -11.96 11.61
C ASP A 24 -11.20 -12.18 12.67
N ASP A 25 -11.60 -12.57 13.88
CA ASP A 25 -10.72 -12.74 15.05
C ASP A 25 -9.61 -13.77 14.87
N SER A 26 -9.69 -14.67 13.89
CA SER A 26 -8.63 -15.62 13.57
C SER A 26 -7.32 -14.96 13.10
N TRP A 27 -7.32 -13.63 12.86
CA TRP A 27 -6.10 -12.89 12.60
C TRP A 27 -5.09 -12.95 13.75
N ARG A 28 -5.55 -13.19 15.00
CA ARG A 28 -4.72 -13.20 16.21
C ARG A 28 -3.70 -14.34 16.22
N ASP A 29 -3.96 -15.38 15.45
CA ASP A 29 -3.03 -16.50 15.24
C ASP A 29 -1.97 -16.19 14.18
N PHE A 30 -1.98 -14.98 13.65
CA PHE A 30 -1.08 -14.50 12.59
C PHE A 30 -0.92 -15.48 11.42
N PRO A 31 -2.01 -16.00 10.82
CA PRO A 31 -1.89 -16.93 9.72
C PRO A 31 -1.21 -16.27 8.51
N SER A 32 -0.25 -16.99 7.93
CA SER A 32 0.57 -16.50 6.82
C SER A 32 0.35 -17.31 5.54
N TYR A 33 0.52 -16.65 4.40
CA TYR A 33 0.66 -17.28 3.08
C TYR A 33 1.91 -16.76 2.34
N LEU A 34 2.75 -15.99 3.01
CA LEU A 34 3.92 -15.35 2.38
C LEU A 34 4.85 -16.35 1.73
N GLU A 35 5.09 -17.52 2.35
CA GLU A 35 5.92 -18.60 1.81
C GLU A 35 5.43 -19.12 0.44
N THR A 36 4.14 -19.00 0.17
CA THR A 36 3.56 -19.38 -1.12
C THR A 36 3.59 -18.23 -2.11
N ILE A 37 3.25 -17.02 -1.65
CA ILE A 37 3.02 -15.86 -2.53
C ILE A 37 4.33 -15.21 -2.99
N VAL A 38 5.29 -15.01 -2.08
CA VAL A 38 6.54 -14.30 -2.40
C VAL A 38 7.35 -15.03 -3.48
N PRO A 39 7.67 -16.34 -3.36
CA PRO A 39 8.43 -17.04 -4.41
C PRO A 39 7.69 -17.06 -5.76
N ARG A 40 6.36 -17.21 -5.72
CA ARG A 40 5.55 -17.21 -6.95
C ARG A 40 5.57 -15.84 -7.64
N ALA A 41 5.44 -14.77 -6.88
CA ALA A 41 5.48 -13.42 -7.42
C ALA A 41 6.87 -13.09 -7.98
N LEU A 42 7.95 -13.44 -7.26
CA LEU A 42 9.33 -13.26 -7.72
C LEU A 42 9.58 -14.00 -9.03
N SER A 43 9.12 -15.26 -9.16
CA SER A 43 9.22 -16.02 -10.42
C SER A 43 8.52 -15.31 -11.58
N VAL A 44 7.28 -14.85 -11.38
CA VAL A 44 6.51 -14.15 -12.42
C VAL A 44 7.15 -12.83 -12.83
N LEU A 45 7.75 -12.10 -11.89
CA LEU A 45 8.44 -10.84 -12.16
C LEU A 45 9.75 -11.08 -12.91
N ALA A 46 10.53 -12.08 -12.50
CA ALA A 46 11.77 -12.47 -13.17
C ALA A 46 11.55 -12.92 -14.62
N GLU A 47 10.52 -13.73 -14.90
CA GLU A 47 10.14 -14.14 -16.25
C GLU A 47 9.84 -12.96 -17.19
N ARG A 48 9.59 -11.78 -16.67
CA ARG A 48 9.18 -10.57 -17.40
C ARG A 48 10.19 -9.43 -17.31
N ASP A 49 11.33 -9.70 -16.68
CA ASP A 49 12.38 -8.70 -16.42
C ASP A 49 11.80 -7.42 -15.77
N LEU A 50 10.99 -7.62 -14.72
CA LEU A 50 10.33 -6.52 -13.99
C LEU A 50 10.89 -6.38 -12.59
N SER A 51 11.36 -5.18 -12.26
CA SER A 51 11.63 -4.74 -10.89
C SER A 51 10.49 -3.86 -10.40
N ILE A 52 10.03 -4.10 -9.16
CA ILE A 52 8.93 -3.37 -8.53
C ILE A 52 9.29 -2.96 -7.11
N THR A 53 8.48 -2.08 -6.52
CA THR A 53 8.55 -1.79 -5.09
C THR A 53 7.60 -2.72 -4.31
N TRP A 54 8.10 -3.32 -3.23
CA TRP A 54 7.31 -4.12 -2.30
C TRP A 54 7.13 -3.36 -0.99
N PHE A 55 5.90 -2.99 -0.67
CA PHE A 55 5.56 -2.37 0.61
C PHE A 55 5.29 -3.47 1.64
N ILE A 56 6.21 -3.63 2.60
CA ILE A 56 6.23 -4.73 3.57
C ILE A 56 5.60 -4.27 4.88
N VAL A 57 4.76 -5.13 5.46
CA VAL A 57 4.19 -4.92 6.80
C VAL A 57 5.24 -5.25 7.86
N GLY A 58 5.53 -4.30 8.73
CA GLY A 58 6.59 -4.42 9.74
C GLY A 58 6.37 -5.56 10.74
N LYS A 59 5.11 -5.93 11.04
CA LYS A 59 4.80 -7.07 11.91
C LYS A 59 5.27 -8.38 11.29
N ASP A 60 5.09 -8.58 9.98
CA ASP A 60 5.61 -9.76 9.28
C ASP A 60 7.14 -9.76 9.26
N ALA A 61 7.74 -8.60 9.06
CA ALA A 61 9.20 -8.46 9.10
C ALA A 61 9.81 -8.70 10.49
N ALA A 62 9.05 -8.44 11.55
CA ALA A 62 9.48 -8.72 12.93
C ALA A 62 9.41 -10.21 13.30
N MET A 63 8.89 -11.07 12.44
CA MET A 63 8.81 -12.51 12.66
C MET A 63 10.01 -13.20 12.02
N ALA A 64 10.87 -13.80 12.85
CA ALA A 64 12.14 -14.39 12.39
C ALA A 64 11.96 -15.46 11.30
N GLU A 65 10.84 -16.18 11.32
CA GLU A 65 10.48 -17.17 10.29
C GLU A 65 10.31 -16.59 8.90
N HIS A 66 10.06 -15.28 8.76
CA HIS A 66 9.92 -14.61 7.47
C HIS A 66 11.22 -13.99 6.94
N HIS A 67 12.31 -13.93 7.74
CA HIS A 67 13.51 -13.17 7.38
C HIS A 67 14.14 -13.65 6.06
N ASP A 68 14.40 -14.94 5.92
CA ASP A 68 15.02 -15.48 4.69
C ASP A 68 14.14 -15.21 3.46
N LEU A 69 12.82 -15.32 3.64
CA LEU A 69 11.87 -15.07 2.59
C LEU A 69 11.87 -13.60 2.18
N LEU A 70 11.82 -12.68 3.15
CA LEU A 70 11.79 -11.24 2.88
C LEU A 70 13.13 -10.74 2.32
N ALA A 71 14.26 -11.30 2.76
CA ALA A 71 15.59 -11.01 2.20
C ALA A 71 15.73 -11.43 0.72
N SER A 72 14.97 -12.43 0.28
CA SER A 72 14.96 -12.84 -1.13
C SER A 72 14.41 -11.77 -2.09
N ILE A 73 13.59 -10.83 -1.58
CA ILE A 73 12.98 -9.77 -2.39
C ILE A 73 14.03 -8.77 -2.90
N PRO A 74 14.83 -8.11 -2.05
CA PRO A 74 15.88 -7.22 -2.53
C PRO A 74 17.02 -7.99 -3.23
N ALA A 75 17.31 -9.23 -2.84
CA ALA A 75 18.26 -10.08 -3.55
C ALA A 75 17.87 -10.34 -5.01
N ALA A 76 16.56 -10.30 -5.33
CA ALA A 76 16.03 -10.36 -6.68
C ALA A 76 15.99 -8.98 -7.40
N GLY A 77 16.54 -7.92 -6.81
CA GLY A 77 16.63 -6.59 -7.42
C GLY A 77 15.38 -5.73 -7.29
N HIS A 78 14.52 -6.02 -6.32
CA HIS A 78 13.31 -5.22 -6.03
C HIS A 78 13.57 -4.17 -4.96
N GLU A 79 12.83 -3.07 -5.01
CA GLU A 79 12.86 -2.02 -3.98
C GLU A 79 11.97 -2.42 -2.79
N ILE A 80 12.40 -2.05 -1.58
CA ILE A 80 11.66 -2.25 -0.34
C ILE A 80 11.04 -0.94 0.14
N GLY A 81 9.75 -0.98 0.43
CA GLY A 81 8.98 0.08 1.05
C GLY A 81 8.35 -0.36 2.38
N ASN A 82 7.89 0.59 3.16
CA ASN A 82 7.25 0.38 4.45
C ASN A 82 5.72 0.49 4.31
N HIS A 83 5.00 -0.51 4.86
CA HIS A 83 3.53 -0.55 4.88
C HIS A 83 2.96 -0.51 6.31
N SER A 84 3.54 0.32 7.19
CA SER A 84 3.30 0.40 8.64
C SER A 84 3.66 -0.89 9.39
N PHE A 85 3.56 -0.85 10.75
CA PHE A 85 3.90 -2.02 11.55
C PHE A 85 2.70 -2.96 11.74
N LEU A 86 1.55 -2.43 12.18
CA LEU A 86 0.37 -3.23 12.48
C LEU A 86 -0.70 -3.24 11.37
N HIS A 87 -0.39 -2.65 10.22
CA HIS A 87 -1.31 -2.57 9.09
C HIS A 87 -2.67 -1.96 9.47
N GLU A 88 -2.64 -0.84 10.24
CA GLU A 88 -3.86 -0.18 10.67
C GLU A 88 -4.34 0.84 9.62
N PRO A 89 -5.54 0.65 9.04
CA PRO A 89 -6.03 1.54 7.99
C PRO A 89 -6.55 2.89 8.52
N TRP A 90 -6.35 3.19 9.79
CA TRP A 90 -6.71 4.46 10.46
C TRP A 90 -5.52 5.21 11.04
N LEU A 91 -4.34 5.09 10.45
CA LEU A 91 -3.14 5.84 10.86
C LEU A 91 -3.37 7.35 10.94
N HIS A 92 -4.26 7.89 10.10
CA HIS A 92 -4.65 9.30 10.11
C HIS A 92 -5.30 9.78 11.42
N GLN A 93 -5.67 8.85 12.33
CA GLN A 93 -6.22 9.15 13.66
C GLN A 93 -5.18 9.05 14.77
N TYR A 94 -3.97 8.60 14.45
CA TYR A 94 -2.90 8.46 15.42
C TYR A 94 -2.34 9.83 15.82
N THR A 95 -1.88 9.93 17.06
CA THR A 95 -1.07 11.08 17.47
C THR A 95 0.28 11.06 16.75
N THR A 96 0.96 12.20 16.67
CA THR A 96 2.29 12.27 16.05
C THR A 96 3.28 11.32 16.75
N ALA A 97 3.15 11.11 18.06
CA ALA A 97 4.00 10.19 18.83
C ALA A 97 3.74 8.73 18.43
N ASP A 98 2.46 8.33 18.36
CA ASP A 98 2.07 6.97 17.97
C ASP A 98 2.45 6.69 16.52
N LEU A 99 2.29 7.67 15.62
CA LEU A 99 2.74 7.57 14.22
C LEU A 99 4.25 7.33 14.13
N LYS A 100 5.03 8.09 14.92
CA LYS A 100 6.48 7.95 14.91
C LYS A 100 6.92 6.57 15.42
N ASP A 101 6.29 6.07 16.48
CA ASP A 101 6.56 4.73 17.01
C ASP A 101 6.21 3.64 15.98
N GLU A 102 5.00 3.69 15.44
CA GLU A 102 4.49 2.74 14.44
C GLU A 102 5.39 2.67 13.20
N LEU A 103 5.76 3.83 12.64
CA LEU A 103 6.55 3.90 11.41
C LEU A 103 8.02 3.57 11.65
N ALA A 104 8.61 4.01 12.77
CA ALA A 104 10.00 3.70 13.13
C ALA A 104 10.17 2.21 13.45
N LYS A 105 9.21 1.61 14.16
CA LYS A 105 9.21 0.18 14.47
C LYS A 105 9.13 -0.67 13.21
N ALA A 106 8.26 -0.30 12.26
CA ALA A 106 8.19 -0.97 10.97
C ALA A 106 9.49 -0.81 10.19
N HIS A 107 10.03 0.40 10.13
CA HIS A 107 11.29 0.70 9.45
C HIS A 107 12.44 -0.19 9.94
N HIS A 108 12.59 -0.29 11.27
CA HIS A 108 13.62 -1.11 11.90
C HIS A 108 13.44 -2.60 11.58
N ALA A 109 12.23 -3.15 11.79
CA ALA A 109 11.96 -4.56 11.53
C ALA A 109 12.19 -4.94 10.05
N ILE A 110 11.75 -4.08 9.13
CA ILE A 110 11.97 -4.28 7.69
C ILE A 110 13.46 -4.28 7.36
N GLY A 111 14.22 -3.32 7.93
CA GLY A 111 15.68 -3.26 7.75
C GLY A 111 16.40 -4.50 8.27
N GLU A 112 16.01 -5.03 9.43
CA GLU A 112 16.58 -6.26 9.99
C GLU A 112 16.25 -7.49 9.14
N ALA A 113 15.01 -7.61 8.67
CA ALA A 113 14.58 -8.77 7.89
C ALA A 113 15.10 -8.78 6.46
N THR A 114 15.29 -7.63 5.83
CA THR A 114 15.64 -7.53 4.41
C THR A 114 17.09 -7.15 4.15
N GLY A 115 17.78 -6.58 5.14
CA GLY A 115 19.10 -5.95 4.97
C GLY A 115 19.06 -4.59 4.25
N GLU A 116 17.86 -4.10 3.87
CA GLU A 116 17.69 -2.88 3.10
C GLU A 116 16.92 -1.79 3.86
N THR A 117 17.23 -0.55 3.57
CA THR A 117 16.54 0.61 4.17
C THR A 117 15.32 0.98 3.34
N ALA A 118 14.12 0.88 3.91
CA ALA A 118 12.91 1.34 3.25
C ALA A 118 12.94 2.87 3.06
N VAL A 119 12.84 3.33 1.82
CA VAL A 119 12.87 4.77 1.47
C VAL A 119 11.52 5.29 0.99
N GLY A 120 10.59 4.39 0.70
CA GLY A 120 9.20 4.68 0.32
C GLY A 120 8.22 4.19 1.38
N PHE A 121 7.08 4.86 1.46
CA PHE A 121 5.98 4.49 2.36
C PHE A 121 4.67 4.38 1.60
N ARG A 122 3.81 3.46 2.02
CA ARG A 122 2.39 3.43 1.65
C ARG A 122 1.56 3.12 2.89
N GLY A 123 0.60 3.98 3.18
CA GLY A 123 -0.32 3.81 4.31
C GLY A 123 -1.40 2.76 4.00
N PRO A 124 -1.62 1.79 4.92
CA PRO A 124 -2.71 0.83 4.79
C PRO A 124 -4.06 1.50 4.58
N GLY A 125 -4.88 0.95 3.71
CA GLY A 125 -6.18 1.51 3.37
C GLY A 125 -6.14 2.93 2.81
N PHE A 126 -4.98 3.37 2.29
CA PHE A 126 -4.74 4.73 1.81
C PHE A 126 -4.91 5.80 2.89
N SER A 127 -4.61 5.43 4.14
CA SER A 127 -4.67 6.31 5.30
C SER A 127 -3.49 7.28 5.31
N LEU A 128 -3.80 8.58 5.21
CA LEU A 128 -2.80 9.64 5.16
C LEU A 128 -3.26 10.87 5.96
N SER A 129 -2.34 11.47 6.70
CA SER A 129 -2.52 12.77 7.37
C SER A 129 -1.29 13.65 7.14
N GLU A 130 -1.40 14.94 7.44
CA GLU A 130 -0.25 15.84 7.39
C GLU A 130 0.82 15.42 8.41
N ASP A 131 0.39 14.94 9.59
CA ASP A 131 1.31 14.43 10.61
C ASP A 131 2.05 13.18 10.14
N THR A 132 1.38 12.29 9.39
CA THR A 132 2.06 11.13 8.76
C THR A 132 3.17 11.60 7.83
N LEU A 133 2.91 12.59 6.97
CA LEU A 133 3.91 13.13 6.04
C LEU A 133 5.10 13.80 6.77
N ASP A 134 4.83 14.57 7.82
CA ASP A 134 5.89 15.19 8.64
C ASP A 134 6.74 14.14 9.36
N VAL A 135 6.13 13.07 9.89
CA VAL A 135 6.85 11.96 10.50
C VAL A 135 7.71 11.21 9.48
N LEU A 136 7.17 10.90 8.30
CA LEU A 136 7.93 10.26 7.22
C LEU A 136 9.16 11.09 6.83
N ALA A 137 9.00 12.39 6.64
CA ALA A 137 10.11 13.27 6.33
C ALA A 137 11.15 13.30 7.46
N SER A 138 10.72 13.31 8.73
CA SER A 138 11.61 13.28 9.90
C SER A 138 12.41 11.97 10.03
N LEU A 139 11.86 10.87 9.53
CA LEU A 139 12.51 9.56 9.49
C LEU A 139 13.37 9.34 8.23
N GLY A 140 13.46 10.35 7.34
CA GLY A 140 14.30 10.30 6.16
C GLY A 140 13.70 9.59 4.94
N TYR A 141 12.38 9.38 4.93
CA TYR A 141 11.70 8.81 3.75
C TYR A 141 11.83 9.76 2.56
N ARG A 142 11.97 9.20 1.37
CA ARG A 142 12.15 9.93 0.11
C ARG A 142 10.83 10.19 -0.60
N TYR A 143 9.85 9.28 -0.44
CA TYR A 143 8.53 9.43 -1.04
C TYR A 143 7.44 8.73 -0.23
N ASP A 144 6.22 9.22 -0.41
CA ASP A 144 4.96 8.58 -0.04
C ASP A 144 4.25 8.08 -1.31
N ALA A 145 3.54 6.97 -1.21
CA ALA A 145 2.75 6.39 -2.29
C ALA A 145 1.31 6.06 -1.83
N THR A 146 0.82 6.83 -0.85
CA THR A 146 -0.47 6.56 -0.21
C THR A 146 -1.64 7.20 -0.96
N THR A 147 -1.43 8.36 -1.62
CA THR A 147 -2.55 9.07 -2.24
C THR A 147 -3.20 8.24 -3.34
N PHE A 148 -4.52 8.09 -3.25
CA PHE A 148 -5.34 7.38 -4.21
C PHE A 148 -6.40 8.31 -4.80
N PRO A 149 -6.13 8.98 -5.94
CA PRO A 149 -7.03 9.97 -6.55
C PRO A 149 -8.24 9.30 -7.22
N ASN A 150 -9.10 8.68 -6.42
CA ASN A 150 -10.24 7.88 -6.87
C ASN A 150 -11.57 8.59 -6.59
N ALA A 151 -12.37 8.82 -7.61
CA ALA A 151 -13.69 9.45 -7.48
C ALA A 151 -14.75 8.49 -6.89
N LEU A 152 -14.53 7.18 -6.91
CA LEU A 152 -15.46 6.17 -6.40
C LEU A 152 -15.22 5.80 -4.94
N ASN A 153 -14.29 6.46 -4.24
CA ASN A 153 -13.99 6.20 -2.83
C ASN A 153 -15.23 6.17 -1.93
N PRO A 154 -16.21 7.09 -2.03
CA PRO A 154 -17.40 7.03 -1.21
C PRO A 154 -18.25 5.78 -1.44
N VAL A 155 -18.34 5.32 -2.69
CA VAL A 155 -19.11 4.12 -3.07
C VAL A 155 -18.42 2.86 -2.54
N GLY A 156 -17.11 2.75 -2.73
CA GLY A 156 -16.30 1.62 -2.22
C GLY A 156 -16.37 1.53 -0.70
N ARG A 157 -16.25 2.65 0.00
CA ARG A 157 -16.40 2.75 1.45
C ARG A 157 -17.78 2.33 1.93
N PHE A 158 -18.84 2.83 1.30
CA PHE A 158 -20.21 2.45 1.63
C PHE A 158 -20.43 0.93 1.50
N TYR A 159 -19.95 0.33 0.39
CA TYR A 159 -20.03 -1.11 0.17
C TYR A 159 -19.27 -1.88 1.25
N TYR A 160 -18.02 -1.48 1.54
CA TYR A 160 -17.18 -2.11 2.56
C TYR A 160 -17.84 -2.08 3.94
N LEU A 161 -18.30 -0.91 4.40
CA LEU A 161 -18.95 -0.76 5.71
C LEU A 161 -20.25 -1.55 5.83
N ARG A 162 -20.95 -1.78 4.72
CA ARG A 162 -22.19 -2.57 4.69
C ARG A 162 -21.95 -4.07 4.69
N THR A 163 -20.83 -4.53 4.10
CA THR A 163 -20.55 -5.96 3.92
C THR A 163 -19.60 -6.54 4.96
N SER A 164 -18.95 -5.70 5.78
CA SER A 164 -18.03 -6.12 6.84
C SER A 164 -18.78 -6.46 8.14
N ASN A 165 -18.29 -7.48 8.86
CA ASN A 165 -18.79 -7.89 10.18
C ASN A 165 -18.20 -7.03 11.31
N LEU A 166 -18.24 -5.70 11.17
CA LEU A 166 -17.64 -4.77 12.11
C LEU A 166 -18.69 -4.23 13.09
N SER A 167 -18.26 -3.97 14.33
CA SER A 167 -19.05 -3.21 15.30
C SER A 167 -19.26 -1.76 14.82
N ASP A 168 -20.22 -1.06 15.40
CA ASP A 168 -20.50 0.33 15.02
C ASP A 168 -19.32 1.25 15.38
N GLU A 169 -18.60 0.98 16.47
CA GLU A 169 -17.38 1.70 16.85
C GLU A 169 -16.26 1.50 15.81
N GLU A 170 -16.06 0.27 15.34
CA GLU A 170 -15.07 -0.03 14.30
C GLU A 170 -15.45 0.58 12.95
N LYS A 171 -16.74 0.62 12.61
CA LYS A 171 -17.23 1.32 11.41
C LYS A 171 -16.94 2.82 11.48
N GLU A 172 -17.11 3.42 12.67
CA GLU A 172 -16.82 4.84 12.87
C GLU A 172 -15.34 5.15 12.62
N LYS A 173 -14.41 4.35 13.21
CA LYS A 173 -12.97 4.49 13.00
C LYS A 173 -12.58 4.37 11.51
N ARG A 174 -13.35 3.62 10.74
CA ARG A 174 -13.09 3.34 9.31
C ARG A 174 -13.83 4.26 8.34
N LYS A 175 -14.53 5.28 8.81
CA LYS A 175 -15.27 6.23 7.94
C LYS A 175 -14.39 6.99 6.94
N ALA A 176 -13.10 7.16 7.23
CA ALA A 176 -12.15 7.82 6.33
C ALA A 176 -11.33 6.85 5.46
N LEU A 177 -11.66 5.55 5.48
CA LEU A 177 -11.01 4.57 4.60
C LEU A 177 -11.15 4.96 3.12
N PHE A 178 -10.15 4.60 2.34
CA PHE A 178 -10.02 4.89 0.91
C PHE A 178 -9.84 6.37 0.57
N GLY A 179 -9.41 7.19 1.55
CA GLY A 179 -9.18 8.61 1.35
C GLY A 179 -10.47 9.46 1.41
N THR A 180 -10.30 10.75 1.24
CA THR A 180 -11.38 11.75 1.27
C THR A 180 -11.80 12.14 -0.15
N MET A 181 -12.95 12.84 -0.29
CA MET A 181 -13.35 13.45 -1.57
C MET A 181 -12.29 14.44 -2.11
N LYS A 182 -11.51 15.07 -1.23
CA LYS A 182 -10.43 15.97 -1.65
C LYS A 182 -9.32 15.22 -2.39
N ASP A 183 -9.07 13.96 -2.01
CA ASP A 183 -8.04 13.15 -2.63
C ASP A 183 -8.39 12.77 -4.08
N ALA A 184 -9.68 12.70 -4.42
CA ALA A 184 -10.15 12.50 -5.80
C ALA A 184 -9.69 13.59 -6.77
N PHE A 185 -9.40 14.80 -6.28
CA PHE A 185 -8.94 15.93 -7.09
C PHE A 185 -7.41 16.09 -7.11
N ARG A 186 -6.66 15.26 -6.37
CA ARG A 186 -5.21 15.31 -6.38
C ARG A 186 -4.64 14.91 -7.75
N PRO A 187 -3.41 15.35 -8.09
CA PRO A 187 -2.77 14.94 -9.34
C PRO A 187 -2.67 13.41 -9.46
N ASN A 188 -2.88 12.89 -10.69
CA ASN A 188 -2.66 11.48 -11.03
C ASN A 188 -1.25 11.28 -11.64
N ARG A 189 -0.28 12.02 -11.14
CA ARG A 189 1.14 12.00 -11.50
C ARG A 189 1.96 12.40 -10.29
N PRO A 190 3.23 12.02 -10.19
CA PRO A 190 4.09 12.42 -9.08
C PRO A 190 4.09 13.95 -8.86
N TYR A 191 4.03 14.35 -7.59
CA TYR A 191 4.09 15.74 -7.15
C TYR A 191 4.84 15.87 -5.82
N ARG A 192 5.02 17.08 -5.31
CA ARG A 192 5.66 17.31 -4.00
C ARG A 192 4.66 17.85 -3.00
N TRP A 193 4.70 17.27 -1.83
CA TRP A 193 4.13 17.84 -0.62
C TRP A 193 5.08 18.91 -0.09
N MET A 194 4.53 20.07 0.26
CA MET A 194 5.21 21.06 1.09
C MET A 194 4.69 20.89 2.50
N LEU A 195 5.57 20.48 3.41
CA LEU A 195 5.22 20.11 4.76
C LEU A 195 5.20 21.31 5.70
N ARG A 196 4.54 21.18 6.85
CA ARG A 196 4.51 22.24 7.87
C ARG A 196 5.90 22.54 8.42
N SER A 197 6.77 21.53 8.47
CA SER A 197 8.18 21.65 8.86
C SER A 197 9.05 22.47 7.89
N GLY A 198 8.53 22.83 6.71
CA GLY A 198 9.29 23.42 5.62
C GLY A 198 10.03 22.39 4.75
N ALA A 199 10.05 21.13 5.14
CA ALA A 199 10.58 20.04 4.32
C ALA A 199 9.65 19.74 3.12
N SER A 200 10.12 18.92 2.19
CA SER A 200 9.28 18.41 1.10
C SER A 200 9.41 16.92 0.96
N LEU A 201 8.31 16.24 0.63
CA LEU A 201 8.26 14.82 0.36
C LEU A 201 7.66 14.59 -1.03
N VAL A 202 8.18 13.64 -1.78
CA VAL A 202 7.60 13.26 -3.08
C VAL A 202 6.37 12.39 -2.84
N GLU A 203 5.30 12.66 -3.55
CA GLU A 203 4.14 11.79 -3.65
C GLU A 203 4.15 11.05 -4.97
N VAL A 204 3.98 9.73 -4.92
CA VAL A 204 3.79 8.85 -6.08
C VAL A 204 2.39 8.25 -5.99
N PRO A 205 1.37 8.93 -6.52
CA PRO A 205 -0.02 8.53 -6.31
C PRO A 205 -0.33 7.19 -6.99
N VAL A 206 -1.25 6.44 -6.39
CA VAL A 206 -1.80 5.23 -6.99
C VAL A 206 -2.54 5.60 -8.26
N THR A 207 -2.28 4.88 -9.34
CA THR A 207 -2.82 5.19 -10.67
C THR A 207 -4.35 4.99 -10.72
N THR A 208 -5.03 5.97 -11.29
CA THR A 208 -6.45 5.88 -11.66
C THR A 208 -6.64 6.24 -13.12
N MET A 209 -7.79 5.86 -13.71
CA MET A 209 -8.16 6.27 -15.07
C MET A 209 -8.12 7.79 -15.21
N PRO A 210 -7.56 8.31 -16.31
CA PRO A 210 -7.34 9.75 -16.44
C PRO A 210 -8.61 10.61 -16.38
N LEU A 211 -9.69 10.15 -16.99
CA LEU A 211 -10.89 10.98 -17.21
C LEU A 211 -11.89 10.88 -16.05
N PHE A 212 -12.22 9.66 -15.59
CA PHE A 212 -13.25 9.43 -14.57
C PHE A 212 -12.69 9.06 -13.20
N ARG A 213 -11.38 9.07 -13.04
CA ARG A 213 -10.72 8.70 -11.77
C ARG A 213 -11.20 7.33 -11.23
N VAL A 214 -11.49 6.40 -12.13
CA VAL A 214 -11.83 5.03 -11.78
C VAL A 214 -10.57 4.31 -11.34
N PRO A 215 -10.60 3.52 -10.26
CA PRO A 215 -9.44 2.77 -9.79
C PRO A 215 -8.89 1.84 -10.86
N ILE A 216 -7.56 1.73 -10.92
CA ILE A 216 -6.88 0.65 -11.65
C ILE A 216 -6.30 -0.28 -10.61
N HIS A 217 -6.89 -1.46 -10.53
CA HIS A 217 -6.49 -2.47 -9.57
C HIS A 217 -6.33 -3.82 -10.26
N PHE A 218 -5.33 -4.59 -9.83
CA PHE A 218 -5.03 -5.89 -10.44
C PHE A 218 -6.22 -6.86 -10.36
N SER A 219 -7.00 -6.83 -9.28
CA SER A 219 -8.22 -7.64 -9.14
C SER A 219 -9.23 -7.37 -10.25
N TYR A 220 -9.35 -6.11 -10.71
CA TYR A 220 -10.25 -5.78 -11.84
C TYR A 220 -9.71 -6.34 -13.15
N LEU A 221 -8.39 -6.32 -13.34
CA LEU A 221 -7.76 -6.95 -14.52
C LEU A 221 -8.00 -8.46 -14.52
N LEU A 222 -7.87 -9.13 -13.36
CA LEU A 222 -8.16 -10.56 -13.24
C LEU A 222 -9.63 -10.86 -13.55
N TYR A 223 -10.56 -10.11 -12.98
CA TYR A 223 -11.99 -10.27 -13.21
C TYR A 223 -12.36 -10.05 -14.70
N LEU A 224 -11.87 -8.97 -15.29
CA LEU A 224 -12.09 -8.66 -16.70
C LEU A 224 -11.42 -9.69 -17.60
N GLY A 225 -10.22 -10.15 -17.27
CA GLY A 225 -9.49 -11.16 -18.02
C GLY A 225 -10.20 -12.51 -18.07
N GLY A 226 -10.85 -12.89 -16.96
CA GLY A 226 -11.71 -14.08 -16.90
C GLY A 226 -12.99 -13.98 -17.74
N LYS A 227 -13.46 -12.75 -18.02
CA LYS A 227 -14.62 -12.49 -18.89
C LYS A 227 -14.22 -12.28 -20.33
N SER A 228 -13.21 -11.44 -20.58
CA SER A 228 -12.71 -11.07 -21.89
C SER A 228 -11.29 -10.53 -21.81
N PRO A 229 -10.28 -11.26 -22.34
CA PRO A 229 -8.90 -10.78 -22.41
C PRO A 229 -8.75 -9.46 -23.19
N ALA A 230 -9.64 -9.21 -24.15
CA ALA A 230 -9.64 -7.96 -24.93
C ALA A 230 -10.04 -6.77 -24.05
N LEU A 231 -11.08 -6.93 -23.20
CA LEU A 231 -11.49 -5.89 -22.25
C LEU A 231 -10.41 -5.63 -21.19
N ALA A 232 -9.78 -6.67 -20.68
CA ALA A 232 -8.67 -6.49 -19.73
C ALA A 232 -7.50 -5.72 -20.35
N ARG A 233 -7.14 -6.03 -21.60
CA ARG A 233 -6.10 -5.29 -22.34
C ARG A 233 -6.49 -3.84 -22.62
N LEU A 234 -7.75 -3.59 -22.99
CA LEU A 234 -8.25 -2.22 -23.18
C LEU A 234 -8.18 -1.43 -21.87
N TYR A 235 -8.69 -2.02 -20.77
CA TYR A 235 -8.66 -1.42 -19.45
C TYR A 235 -7.23 -1.06 -19.01
N TRP A 236 -6.28 -1.99 -19.21
CA TRP A 236 -4.86 -1.74 -18.91
C TRP A 236 -4.26 -0.62 -19.77
N ARG A 237 -4.53 -0.60 -21.07
CA ARG A 237 -4.04 0.45 -21.97
C ARG A 237 -4.58 1.84 -21.65
N MET A 238 -5.76 1.93 -21.05
CA MET A 238 -6.32 3.22 -20.59
C MET A 238 -5.61 3.76 -19.33
N ALA A 239 -4.88 2.92 -18.63
CA ALA A 239 -4.13 3.26 -17.43
C ALA A 239 -2.73 3.80 -17.72
N LEU A 240 -2.15 3.38 -18.83
CA LEU A 240 -0.81 3.74 -19.29
C LEU A 240 -0.86 4.97 -20.22
#